data_f3d1ea1b1ab2e787b96557f12fc3f68e
#
_entry.id   f3d1ea1b1ab2e787b96557f12fc3f68e
#
_cell.length_a   1.000
_cell.length_b   1.000
_cell.length_c   1.000
_cell.angle_alpha   90.00
_cell.angle_beta   90.00
_cell.angle_gamma   90.00
#
_symmetry.space_group_name_H-M   'P 1'
#
loop_
_entity.id
_entity.type
_entity.pdbx_description
1 polymer ?
#
loop_
_entity_poly.entity_id
_entity_poly.type
_entity_poly.pdbx_seq_one_letter_code
_entity_poly.pdbx_strand_id
1 'polypeptide(L)'
;MSSSIPFVHITDLHIGNPGVEDANLYSDTEATLRAILNDIKSLNPAPRFIVASGDLTNHGEARAYERLKAIMAEAALDIPVLYTLGNHDKRSGFYPVMLGRTDNTDEPYDHAAVIDGIHVVLVDTSVPFKIGGRFEPGQIDWLKAELDLNPELPKLIVMHHAPALDEDRADLEWEALSLSDTQVLRELLQGRTNILGILSGHIHYDRVSFWHGIPVIVGIGQHAATDVLYLHEGLRMVSGAGFTQGTIRPSGLTVSFVPRPSERRELKIYTYAGMAELIKRYEVEETKAAAAAE
;
A
#
# COMPACT_ATOMS: atom_id res chain seq x y z
N MET A 1 14.47 27.72 -9.45
CA MET A 1 13.49 26.93 -8.68
C MET A 1 14.17 25.64 -8.29
N SER A 2 13.93 25.12 -7.11
CA SER A 2 14.53 23.84 -6.69
C SER A 2 14.11 22.76 -7.66
N SER A 3 15.08 22.01 -8.22
CA SER A 3 14.82 20.86 -9.09
C SER A 3 14.40 19.60 -8.30
N SER A 4 14.10 19.74 -7.01
CA SER A 4 13.72 18.65 -6.11
C SER A 4 12.22 18.65 -5.86
N ILE A 5 11.60 17.47 -5.92
CA ILE A 5 10.18 17.26 -5.74
C ILE A 5 10.00 16.37 -4.48
N PRO A 6 9.68 16.97 -3.33
CA PRO A 6 9.39 16.23 -2.11
C PRO A 6 7.99 15.62 -2.20
N PHE A 7 7.83 14.42 -1.66
CA PHE A 7 6.54 13.73 -1.50
C PHE A 7 6.51 12.94 -0.21
N VAL A 8 5.34 12.46 0.17
CA VAL A 8 5.15 11.57 1.32
C VAL A 8 4.48 10.29 0.88
N HIS A 9 4.92 9.17 1.44
CA HIS A 9 4.27 7.90 1.32
C HIS A 9 3.78 7.44 2.70
N ILE A 10 2.48 7.20 2.79
CA ILE A 10 1.79 6.57 3.92
C ILE A 10 1.17 5.26 3.45
N THR A 11 1.02 4.30 4.35
CA THR A 11 0.47 2.98 4.03
C THR A 11 -0.14 2.34 5.25
N ASP A 12 -0.94 1.31 5.07
CA ASP A 12 -1.49 0.47 6.14
C ASP A 12 -2.14 1.32 7.25
N LEU A 13 -3.08 2.18 6.83
CA LEU A 13 -3.76 3.11 7.72
C LEU A 13 -4.74 2.41 8.64
N HIS A 14 -5.36 1.33 8.18
CA HIS A 14 -6.30 0.48 8.91
C HIS A 14 -7.33 1.27 9.71
N ILE A 15 -7.94 2.29 9.09
CA ILE A 15 -9.00 3.04 9.77
C ILE A 15 -10.17 2.12 10.09
N GLY A 16 -10.52 2.04 11.36
CA GLY A 16 -11.59 1.18 11.85
C GLY A 16 -12.99 1.74 11.55
N ASN A 17 -14.01 0.87 11.67
CA ASN A 17 -15.40 1.27 11.56
C ASN A 17 -15.81 1.99 12.88
N PRO A 18 -16.21 3.27 12.83
CA PRO A 18 -16.51 4.04 14.04
C PRO A 18 -17.58 3.37 14.91
N GLY A 19 -17.28 3.23 16.20
CA GLY A 19 -18.21 2.66 17.17
C GLY A 19 -18.29 1.12 17.17
N VAL A 20 -17.45 0.45 16.40
CA VAL A 20 -17.32 -1.01 16.39
C VAL A 20 -16.01 -1.40 17.05
N GLU A 21 -16.08 -2.23 18.10
CA GLU A 21 -14.87 -2.83 18.67
C GLU A 21 -14.33 -3.90 17.73
N ASP A 22 -13.04 -3.83 17.44
CA ASP A 22 -12.37 -4.80 16.58
C ASP A 22 -11.13 -5.37 17.29
N ALA A 23 -11.17 -6.66 17.59
CA ALA A 23 -10.07 -7.35 18.25
C ALA A 23 -8.79 -7.45 17.40
N ASN A 24 -8.87 -7.16 16.11
CA ASN A 24 -7.75 -7.16 15.18
C ASN A 24 -7.19 -5.75 14.95
N LEU A 25 -7.78 -4.71 15.54
CA LEU A 25 -7.28 -3.34 15.52
C LEU A 25 -6.50 -3.06 16.82
N TYR A 26 -5.18 -3.20 16.77
CA TYR A 26 -4.32 -3.20 17.96
C TYR A 26 -3.92 -1.82 18.46
N SER A 27 -4.24 -0.76 17.72
CA SER A 27 -3.85 0.62 18.02
C SER A 27 -4.94 1.61 17.64
N ASP A 28 -4.85 2.82 18.18
CA ASP A 28 -5.67 3.95 17.75
C ASP A 28 -5.12 4.52 16.43
N THR A 29 -5.57 3.94 15.33
CA THR A 29 -5.12 4.30 13.98
C THR A 29 -5.60 5.69 13.56
N GLU A 30 -6.74 6.17 14.08
CA GLU A 30 -7.20 7.53 13.83
C GLU A 30 -6.28 8.57 14.48
N ALA A 31 -5.96 8.39 15.76
CA ALA A 31 -5.02 9.26 16.46
C ALA A 31 -3.64 9.25 15.80
N THR A 32 -3.19 8.07 15.36
CA THR A 32 -1.92 7.90 14.65
C THR A 32 -1.93 8.65 13.31
N LEU A 33 -2.97 8.48 12.48
CA LEU A 33 -3.07 9.18 11.20
C LEU A 33 -3.10 10.71 11.40
N ARG A 34 -3.90 11.20 12.35
CA ARG A 34 -3.96 12.65 12.67
C ARG A 34 -2.61 13.22 13.07
N ALA A 35 -1.87 12.47 13.88
CA ALA A 35 -0.54 12.88 14.32
C ALA A 35 0.45 12.90 13.14
N ILE A 36 0.43 11.89 12.27
CA ILE A 36 1.25 11.84 11.04
C ILE A 36 0.90 12.99 10.09
N LEU A 37 -0.39 13.27 9.87
CA LEU A 37 -0.82 14.40 9.03
C LEU A 37 -0.34 15.76 9.60
N ASN A 38 -0.28 15.92 10.93
CA ASN A 38 0.30 17.10 11.57
C ASN A 38 1.82 17.17 11.39
N ASP A 39 2.53 16.03 11.47
CA ASP A 39 3.96 15.97 11.18
C ASP A 39 4.23 16.35 9.71
N ILE A 40 3.41 15.86 8.78
CA ILE A 40 3.50 16.18 7.34
C ILE A 40 3.33 17.68 7.08
N LYS A 41 2.40 18.36 7.77
CA LYS A 41 2.24 19.81 7.67
C LYS A 41 3.48 20.60 8.08
N SER A 42 4.29 20.03 8.97
CA SER A 42 5.49 20.66 9.49
C SER A 42 6.72 20.45 8.62
N LEU A 43 6.62 19.64 7.56
CA LEU A 43 7.74 19.35 6.67
C LEU A 43 8.17 20.60 5.89
N ASN A 44 9.47 20.80 5.84
CA ASN A 44 10.09 21.88 5.04
C ASN A 44 11.29 21.33 4.26
N PRO A 45 11.25 21.29 2.93
CA PRO A 45 10.18 21.79 2.06
C PRO A 45 8.88 20.97 2.18
N ALA A 46 7.75 21.66 1.97
CA ALA A 46 6.44 21.00 1.97
C ALA A 46 6.34 19.96 0.83
N PRO A 47 5.71 18.80 1.05
CA PRO A 47 5.52 17.80 0.02
C PRO A 47 4.59 18.32 -1.10
N ARG A 48 4.81 17.81 -2.31
CA ARG A 48 4.02 18.16 -3.49
C ARG A 48 2.80 17.26 -3.65
N PHE A 49 2.87 16.06 -3.10
CA PHE A 49 1.78 15.07 -3.07
C PHE A 49 2.00 14.06 -1.97
N ILE A 50 0.94 13.36 -1.62
CA ILE A 50 0.97 12.18 -0.74
C ILE A 50 0.54 10.97 -1.56
N VAL A 51 1.18 9.84 -1.33
CA VAL A 51 0.76 8.52 -1.81
C VAL A 51 0.30 7.70 -0.61
N ALA A 52 -0.87 7.08 -0.70
CA ALA A 52 -1.38 6.12 0.27
C ALA A 52 -1.47 4.74 -0.39
N SER A 53 -0.56 3.83 -0.06
CA SER A 53 -0.36 2.58 -0.81
C SER A 53 -1.16 1.39 -0.27
N GLY A 54 -2.41 1.59 0.11
CA GLY A 54 -3.34 0.52 0.45
C GLY A 54 -3.51 0.26 1.94
N ASP A 55 -4.38 -0.69 2.24
CA ASP A 55 -4.91 -0.97 3.58
C ASP A 55 -5.39 0.32 4.27
N LEU A 56 -6.21 1.08 3.52
CA LEU A 56 -6.76 2.36 3.95
C LEU A 56 -7.70 2.18 5.14
N THR A 57 -8.44 1.09 5.15
CA THR A 57 -9.38 0.71 6.20
C THR A 57 -9.13 -0.72 6.68
N ASN A 58 -9.63 -1.06 7.89
CA ASN A 58 -9.35 -2.37 8.47
C ASN A 58 -10.19 -3.51 7.86
N HIS A 59 -11.36 -3.22 7.31
CA HIS A 59 -12.26 -4.24 6.73
C HIS A 59 -13.04 -3.78 5.49
N GLY A 60 -12.73 -2.62 4.93
CA GLY A 60 -13.33 -2.12 3.70
C GLY A 60 -14.79 -1.64 3.83
N GLU A 61 -15.29 -1.33 5.05
CA GLU A 61 -16.65 -0.84 5.21
C GLU A 61 -16.76 0.65 4.83
N ALA A 62 -17.90 1.01 4.23
CA ALA A 62 -18.17 2.39 3.80
C ALA A 62 -17.96 3.42 4.93
N ARG A 63 -18.41 3.11 6.16
CA ARG A 63 -18.23 3.99 7.32
C ARG A 63 -16.78 4.25 7.69
N ALA A 64 -15.90 3.26 7.50
CA ALA A 64 -14.47 3.43 7.73
C ALA A 64 -13.86 4.39 6.68
N TYR A 65 -14.26 4.28 5.41
CA TYR A 65 -13.86 5.23 4.37
C TYR A 65 -14.44 6.64 4.60
N GLU A 66 -15.70 6.76 5.05
CA GLU A 66 -16.28 8.06 5.45
C GLU A 66 -15.43 8.70 6.55
N ARG A 67 -14.97 7.89 7.51
CA ARG A 67 -14.11 8.35 8.59
C ARG A 67 -12.73 8.79 8.10
N LEU A 68 -12.10 7.98 7.25
CA LEU A 68 -10.84 8.34 6.58
C LEU A 68 -10.97 9.67 5.84
N LYS A 69 -12.01 9.78 5.01
CA LYS A 69 -12.31 11.01 4.24
C LYS A 69 -12.45 12.23 5.13
N ALA A 70 -13.15 12.08 6.27
CA ALA A 70 -13.29 13.16 7.25
C ALA A 70 -11.95 13.56 7.88
N ILE A 71 -11.13 12.60 8.30
CA ILE A 71 -9.81 12.87 8.88
C ILE A 71 -8.91 13.59 7.87
N MET A 72 -8.89 13.14 6.61
CA MET A 72 -8.11 13.78 5.54
C MET A 72 -8.59 15.20 5.26
N ALA A 73 -9.91 15.44 5.25
CA ALA A 73 -10.49 16.78 5.09
C ALA A 73 -10.17 17.70 6.26
N GLU A 74 -10.28 17.22 7.50
CA GLU A 74 -9.93 17.97 8.71
C GLU A 74 -8.44 18.34 8.76
N ALA A 75 -7.60 17.50 8.19
CA ALA A 75 -6.17 17.81 8.05
C ALA A 75 -5.93 19.03 7.15
N ALA A 76 -6.81 19.34 6.21
CA ALA A 76 -6.74 20.49 5.33
C ALA A 76 -5.36 20.67 4.65
N LEU A 77 -4.81 19.57 4.13
CA LEU A 77 -3.59 19.60 3.33
C LEU A 77 -3.96 20.02 1.90
N ASP A 78 -3.37 21.12 1.44
CA ASP A 78 -3.60 21.66 0.10
C ASP A 78 -2.64 21.00 -0.93
N ILE A 79 -2.62 19.67 -0.92
CA ILE A 79 -1.82 18.85 -1.83
C ILE A 79 -2.61 17.61 -2.25
N PRO A 80 -2.43 17.08 -3.48
CA PRO A 80 -3.09 15.88 -3.91
C PRO A 80 -2.68 14.66 -3.07
N VAL A 81 -3.66 13.80 -2.77
CA VAL A 81 -3.46 12.50 -2.15
C VAL A 81 -3.89 11.43 -3.15
N LEU A 82 -2.96 10.57 -3.52
CA LEU A 82 -3.17 9.46 -4.44
C LEU A 82 -3.31 8.17 -3.64
N TYR A 83 -4.40 7.45 -3.85
CA TYR A 83 -4.70 6.22 -3.13
C TYR A 83 -4.53 5.00 -4.04
N THR A 84 -4.08 3.87 -3.51
CA THR A 84 -4.36 2.54 -4.05
C THR A 84 -5.00 1.68 -2.96
N LEU A 85 -5.47 0.50 -3.30
CA LEU A 85 -6.13 -0.40 -2.36
C LEU A 85 -5.20 -1.53 -1.92
N GLY A 86 -5.43 -2.04 -0.71
CA GLY A 86 -4.76 -3.21 -0.15
C GLY A 86 -5.76 -4.34 0.12
N ASN A 87 -5.27 -5.45 0.69
CA ASN A 87 -6.09 -6.64 0.90
C ASN A 87 -7.17 -6.47 1.99
N HIS A 88 -7.06 -5.47 2.85
CA HIS A 88 -8.09 -5.10 3.82
C HIS A 88 -9.17 -4.19 3.25
N ASP A 89 -8.94 -3.59 2.09
CA ASP A 89 -9.88 -2.70 1.44
C ASP A 89 -10.94 -3.47 0.65
N LYS A 90 -12.10 -2.84 0.44
CA LYS A 90 -13.15 -3.32 -0.44
C LYS A 90 -13.55 -2.24 -1.42
N ARG A 91 -13.48 -2.56 -2.70
CA ARG A 91 -13.86 -1.65 -3.79
C ARG A 91 -15.31 -1.17 -3.64
N SER A 92 -16.22 -2.06 -3.23
CA SER A 92 -17.63 -1.73 -2.97
C SER A 92 -17.85 -0.69 -1.86
N GLY A 93 -16.94 -0.58 -0.89
CA GLY A 93 -16.94 0.48 0.11
C GLY A 93 -16.20 1.74 -0.35
N PHE A 94 -15.07 1.55 -1.03
CA PHE A 94 -14.19 2.63 -1.48
C PHE A 94 -14.84 3.51 -2.57
N TYR A 95 -15.31 2.91 -3.66
CA TYR A 95 -15.80 3.66 -4.82
C TYR A 95 -16.92 4.65 -4.48
N PRO A 96 -18.00 4.25 -3.77
CA PRO A 96 -19.09 5.18 -3.46
C PRO A 96 -18.64 6.32 -2.55
N VAL A 97 -17.82 6.04 -1.54
CA VAL A 97 -17.46 7.02 -0.52
C VAL A 97 -16.34 7.94 -0.99
N MET A 98 -15.26 7.36 -1.53
CA MET A 98 -14.08 8.16 -1.87
C MET A 98 -14.23 8.86 -3.21
N LEU A 99 -14.87 8.21 -4.19
CA LEU A 99 -14.99 8.72 -5.57
C LEU A 99 -16.40 9.14 -5.95
N GLY A 100 -17.42 8.84 -5.14
CA GLY A 100 -18.83 9.10 -5.49
C GLY A 100 -19.33 8.25 -6.66
N ARG A 101 -18.67 7.14 -6.96
CA ARG A 101 -18.96 6.25 -8.08
C ARG A 101 -19.70 5.00 -7.57
N THR A 102 -20.82 4.64 -8.22
CA THR A 102 -21.65 3.50 -7.84
C THR A 102 -21.78 2.43 -8.93
N ASP A 103 -21.18 2.66 -10.09
CA ASP A 103 -21.07 1.74 -11.21
C ASP A 103 -19.66 1.17 -11.29
N ASN A 104 -19.51 -0.04 -11.83
CA ASN A 104 -18.25 -0.75 -12.02
C ASN A 104 -17.38 -0.78 -10.74
N THR A 105 -18.01 -1.00 -9.59
CA THR A 105 -17.34 -0.98 -8.28
C THR A 105 -16.53 -2.25 -7.99
N ASP A 106 -16.54 -3.21 -8.90
CA ASP A 106 -15.75 -4.45 -8.80
C ASP A 106 -14.45 -4.39 -9.59
N GLU A 107 -14.30 -3.38 -10.48
CA GLU A 107 -13.07 -3.19 -11.26
C GLU A 107 -11.89 -2.76 -10.37
N PRO A 108 -10.65 -3.18 -10.70
CA PRO A 108 -9.46 -2.68 -10.02
C PRO A 108 -9.36 -1.15 -10.06
N TYR A 109 -8.89 -0.56 -8.98
CA TYR A 109 -8.68 0.89 -8.89
C TYR A 109 -7.30 1.29 -9.41
N ASP A 110 -7.09 1.07 -10.71
CA ASP A 110 -5.87 1.50 -11.39
C ASP A 110 -6.02 2.93 -11.89
N HIS A 111 -5.01 3.74 -11.66
CA HIS A 111 -4.99 5.10 -12.17
C HIS A 111 -3.58 5.67 -12.18
N ALA A 112 -3.40 6.81 -12.84
CA ALA A 112 -2.12 7.51 -12.86
C ALA A 112 -2.32 9.02 -12.79
N ALA A 113 -1.28 9.71 -12.36
CA ALA A 113 -1.23 11.17 -12.33
C ALA A 113 0.16 11.68 -12.68
N VAL A 114 0.23 12.81 -13.39
CA VAL A 114 1.49 13.52 -13.59
C VAL A 114 1.52 14.73 -12.67
N ILE A 115 2.45 14.73 -11.71
CA ILE A 115 2.61 15.81 -10.74
C ILE A 115 4.04 16.34 -10.82
N ASP A 116 4.18 17.61 -11.13
CA ASP A 116 5.48 18.30 -11.27
C ASP A 116 6.47 17.55 -12.20
N GLY A 117 5.96 16.86 -13.23
CA GLY A 117 6.78 16.10 -14.18
C GLY A 117 7.15 14.69 -13.70
N ILE A 118 6.58 14.22 -12.62
CA ILE A 118 6.67 12.81 -12.17
C ILE A 118 5.40 12.09 -12.56
N HIS A 119 5.52 10.98 -13.27
CA HIS A 119 4.42 10.12 -13.63
C HIS A 119 4.23 9.05 -12.53
N VAL A 120 3.23 9.24 -11.68
CA VAL A 120 2.88 8.32 -10.60
C VAL A 120 1.83 7.35 -11.10
N VAL A 121 2.15 6.05 -11.12
CA VAL A 121 1.29 4.97 -11.63
C VAL A 121 0.87 4.10 -10.44
N LEU A 122 -0.43 4.07 -10.15
CA LEU A 122 -0.99 3.35 -9.01
C LEU A 122 -1.76 2.14 -9.52
N VAL A 123 -1.37 0.95 -9.01
CA VAL A 123 -1.93 -0.33 -9.41
C VAL A 123 -2.61 -0.99 -8.21
N ASP A 124 -3.87 -1.32 -8.35
CA ASP A 124 -4.63 -2.06 -7.35
C ASP A 124 -4.30 -3.55 -7.45
N THR A 125 -3.44 -4.04 -6.58
CA THR A 125 -3.06 -5.45 -6.50
C THR A 125 -3.91 -6.25 -5.51
N SER A 126 -4.95 -5.63 -4.95
CA SER A 126 -5.87 -6.32 -4.06
C SER A 126 -6.81 -7.23 -4.85
N VAL A 127 -7.06 -8.41 -4.33
CA VAL A 127 -8.00 -9.37 -4.91
C VAL A 127 -8.91 -9.87 -3.80
N PRO A 128 -10.24 -9.95 -4.00
CA PRO A 128 -11.14 -10.47 -2.98
C PRO A 128 -10.69 -11.82 -2.45
N PHE A 129 -10.77 -12.00 -1.13
CA PHE A 129 -10.42 -13.24 -0.42
C PHE A 129 -8.95 -13.69 -0.53
N LYS A 130 -8.03 -12.79 -0.91
CA LYS A 130 -6.59 -13.07 -0.91
C LYS A 130 -5.88 -12.12 0.07
N ILE A 131 -4.85 -12.65 0.74
CA ILE A 131 -3.94 -11.84 1.56
C ILE A 131 -2.84 -11.27 0.67
N GLY A 132 -2.24 -12.10 -0.19
CA GLY A 132 -1.25 -11.68 -1.18
C GLY A 132 -1.88 -11.03 -2.41
N GLY A 133 -1.07 -10.26 -3.13
CA GLY A 133 -1.49 -9.51 -4.30
C GLY A 133 -1.51 -10.33 -5.59
N ARG A 134 -2.34 -9.89 -6.55
CA ARG A 134 -2.37 -10.41 -7.93
C ARG A 134 -2.74 -9.29 -8.90
N PHE A 135 -2.44 -9.52 -10.17
CA PHE A 135 -3.05 -8.76 -11.25
C PHE A 135 -4.31 -9.46 -11.75
N GLU A 136 -5.36 -8.70 -11.93
CA GLU A 136 -6.59 -9.14 -12.56
C GLU A 136 -6.54 -8.98 -14.09
N PRO A 137 -7.43 -9.65 -14.84
CA PRO A 137 -7.46 -9.52 -16.29
C PRO A 137 -7.57 -8.06 -16.77
N GLY A 138 -6.70 -7.70 -17.71
CA GLY A 138 -6.65 -6.34 -18.29
C GLY A 138 -5.68 -5.37 -17.60
N GLN A 139 -5.33 -5.59 -16.33
CA GLN A 139 -4.40 -4.69 -15.61
C GLN A 139 -3.00 -4.68 -16.24
N ILE A 140 -2.52 -5.81 -16.74
CA ILE A 140 -1.21 -5.91 -17.39
C ILE A 140 -1.15 -5.05 -18.65
N ASP A 141 -2.18 -5.11 -19.48
CA ASP A 141 -2.26 -4.31 -20.71
C ASP A 141 -2.38 -2.82 -20.37
N TRP A 142 -3.18 -2.47 -19.36
CA TRP A 142 -3.30 -1.10 -18.86
C TRP A 142 -1.95 -0.60 -18.32
N LEU A 143 -1.29 -1.37 -17.44
CA LEU A 143 -0.01 -1.01 -16.85
C LEU A 143 1.06 -0.82 -17.93
N LYS A 144 1.09 -1.70 -18.93
CA LYS A 144 2.00 -1.58 -20.07
C LYS A 144 1.76 -0.28 -20.83
N ALA A 145 0.50 0.02 -21.16
CA ALA A 145 0.14 1.25 -21.86
C ALA A 145 0.54 2.49 -21.05
N GLU A 146 0.31 2.49 -19.74
CA GLU A 146 0.64 3.59 -18.84
C GLU A 146 2.16 3.77 -18.69
N LEU A 147 2.92 2.68 -18.66
CA LEU A 147 4.38 2.72 -18.65
C LEU A 147 4.98 3.21 -19.97
N ASP A 148 4.29 3.00 -21.08
CA ASP A 148 4.70 3.50 -22.40
C ASP A 148 4.31 4.97 -22.63
N LEU A 149 3.31 5.47 -21.87
CA LEU A 149 2.89 6.86 -21.91
C LEU A 149 3.95 7.78 -21.26
N ASN A 150 4.19 8.98 -21.85
CA ASN A 150 5.19 9.95 -21.36
C ASN A 150 6.56 9.29 -21.10
N PRO A 151 7.21 8.73 -22.12
CA PRO A 151 8.43 7.94 -21.94
C PRO A 151 9.62 8.77 -21.42
N GLU A 152 9.58 10.09 -21.55
CA GLU A 152 10.59 11.03 -21.06
C GLU A 152 10.42 11.32 -19.55
N LEU A 153 9.26 11.06 -18.97
CA LEU A 153 9.03 11.35 -17.57
C LEU A 153 9.52 10.21 -16.66
N PRO A 154 10.16 10.54 -15.52
CA PRO A 154 10.45 9.56 -14.49
C PRO A 154 9.15 9.04 -13.89
N LYS A 155 9.11 7.74 -13.61
CA LYS A 155 7.92 7.03 -13.13
C LYS A 155 8.11 6.51 -11.72
N LEU A 156 7.10 6.70 -10.90
CA LEU A 156 6.99 6.13 -9.57
C LEU A 156 5.80 5.16 -9.57
N ILE A 157 6.05 3.88 -9.36
CA ILE A 157 5.00 2.86 -9.31
C ILE A 157 4.55 2.71 -7.85
N VAL A 158 3.25 2.58 -7.64
CA VAL A 158 2.65 2.40 -6.33
C VAL A 158 1.74 1.19 -6.38
N MET A 159 1.96 0.26 -5.48
CA MET A 159 1.15 -0.95 -5.33
C MET A 159 1.23 -1.43 -3.89
N HIS A 160 0.16 -1.97 -3.35
CA HIS A 160 0.17 -2.39 -1.94
C HIS A 160 1.13 -3.57 -1.72
N HIS A 161 1.02 -4.61 -2.52
CA HIS A 161 1.86 -5.79 -2.44
C HIS A 161 3.12 -5.60 -3.29
N ALA A 162 4.28 -5.61 -2.63
CA ALA A 162 5.58 -5.54 -3.31
C ALA A 162 5.81 -6.76 -4.20
N PRO A 163 6.69 -6.68 -5.23
CA PRO A 163 7.14 -7.88 -5.92
C PRO A 163 7.71 -8.90 -4.93
N ALA A 164 7.48 -10.18 -5.17
CA ALA A 164 8.09 -11.25 -4.39
C ALA A 164 9.61 -11.21 -4.55
N LEU A 165 10.32 -11.13 -3.42
CA LEU A 165 11.80 -11.10 -3.43
C LEU A 165 12.37 -12.51 -3.48
N ASP A 166 11.71 -13.46 -2.81
CA ASP A 166 12.05 -14.88 -2.81
C ASP A 166 11.27 -15.57 -3.92
N GLU A 167 11.73 -15.40 -5.17
CA GLU A 167 11.02 -15.79 -6.39
C GLU A 167 10.86 -17.32 -6.57
N ASP A 168 11.34 -18.13 -5.64
CA ASP A 168 11.21 -19.59 -5.57
C ASP A 168 10.35 -20.09 -4.39
N ARG A 169 9.80 -19.16 -3.57
CA ARG A 169 9.07 -19.45 -2.33
C ARG A 169 7.58 -19.19 -2.47
N ALA A 170 6.85 -20.15 -3.07
CA ALA A 170 5.39 -20.07 -3.21
C ALA A 170 4.65 -20.06 -1.86
N ASP A 171 5.24 -20.57 -0.80
CA ASP A 171 4.69 -20.53 0.56
C ASP A 171 4.70 -19.13 1.18
N LEU A 172 5.39 -18.16 0.59
CA LEU A 172 5.46 -16.77 1.00
C LEU A 172 4.67 -15.81 0.07
N GLU A 173 3.93 -16.30 -0.91
CA GLU A 173 3.15 -15.44 -1.81
C GLU A 173 2.13 -14.54 -1.07
N TRP A 174 1.74 -14.90 0.15
CA TRP A 174 0.87 -14.06 0.95
C TRP A 174 1.54 -12.76 1.44
N GLU A 175 2.87 -12.68 1.42
CA GLU A 175 3.62 -11.46 1.80
C GLU A 175 3.79 -10.46 0.64
N ALA A 176 3.42 -10.82 -0.58
CA ALA A 176 3.83 -10.10 -1.78
C ALA A 176 2.82 -10.24 -2.93
N LEU A 177 3.17 -9.68 -4.07
CA LEU A 177 2.58 -10.01 -5.35
C LEU A 177 2.88 -11.48 -5.69
N SER A 178 1.95 -12.20 -6.33
CA SER A 178 2.15 -13.60 -6.71
C SER A 178 3.44 -13.79 -7.51
N LEU A 179 4.03 -14.98 -7.46
CA LEU A 179 5.27 -15.27 -8.20
C LEU A 179 5.08 -15.09 -9.71
N SER A 180 3.94 -15.54 -10.24
CA SER A 180 3.62 -15.39 -11.67
C SER A 180 3.51 -13.92 -12.08
N ASP A 181 2.82 -13.12 -11.29
CA ASP A 181 2.63 -11.69 -11.56
C ASP A 181 3.90 -10.88 -11.31
N THR A 182 4.71 -11.31 -10.32
CA THR A 182 6.07 -10.75 -10.10
C THR A 182 6.94 -10.94 -11.34
N GLN A 183 6.90 -12.12 -11.98
CA GLN A 183 7.64 -12.37 -13.22
C GLN A 183 7.13 -11.48 -14.36
N VAL A 184 5.81 -11.36 -14.52
CA VAL A 184 5.21 -10.48 -15.55
C VAL A 184 5.63 -9.02 -15.31
N LEU A 185 5.57 -8.55 -14.07
CA LEU A 185 6.02 -7.20 -13.72
C LEU A 185 7.49 -6.99 -14.04
N ARG A 186 8.35 -7.98 -13.76
CA ARG A 186 9.77 -7.94 -14.10
C ARG A 186 9.99 -7.79 -15.61
N GLU A 187 9.27 -8.56 -16.42
CA GLU A 187 9.34 -8.47 -17.88
C GLU A 187 8.88 -7.12 -18.40
N LEU A 188 7.81 -6.55 -17.84
CA LEU A 188 7.32 -5.22 -18.18
C LEU A 188 8.32 -4.11 -17.84
N LEU A 189 9.06 -4.26 -16.75
CA LEU A 189 10.00 -3.23 -16.28
C LEU A 189 11.40 -3.39 -16.85
N GLN A 190 11.71 -4.54 -17.44
CA GLN A 190 13.03 -4.83 -18.01
C GLN A 190 13.43 -3.81 -19.08
N GLY A 191 14.61 -3.23 -18.93
CA GLY A 191 15.17 -2.27 -19.88
C GLY A 191 14.61 -0.85 -19.76
N ARG A 192 13.63 -0.58 -18.90
CA ARG A 192 13.15 0.77 -18.63
C ARG A 192 14.11 1.49 -17.68
N THR A 193 14.60 2.62 -18.09
CA THR A 193 15.60 3.42 -17.33
C THR A 193 14.98 4.58 -16.56
N ASN A 194 13.68 4.81 -16.74
CA ASN A 194 12.94 5.91 -16.13
C ASN A 194 12.09 5.51 -14.91
N ILE A 195 12.26 4.29 -14.40
CA ILE A 195 11.58 3.85 -13.19
C ILE A 195 12.39 4.29 -11.97
N LEU A 196 11.83 5.17 -11.15
CA LEU A 196 12.45 5.67 -9.92
C LEU A 196 12.41 4.65 -8.78
N GLY A 197 11.35 3.87 -8.72
CA GLY A 197 11.12 2.86 -7.70
C GLY A 197 9.67 2.43 -7.60
N ILE A 198 9.43 1.46 -6.72
CA ILE A 198 8.12 0.93 -6.37
C ILE A 198 7.87 1.25 -4.89
N LEU A 199 6.73 1.87 -4.57
CA LEU A 199 6.28 2.14 -3.20
C LEU A 199 5.20 1.12 -2.83
N SER A 200 5.35 0.50 -1.66
CA SER A 200 4.47 -0.57 -1.20
C SER A 200 4.23 -0.52 0.31
N GLY A 201 3.27 -1.31 0.79
CA GLY A 201 2.95 -1.52 2.21
C GLY A 201 2.93 -3.00 2.59
N HIS A 202 1.83 -3.40 3.24
CA HIS A 202 1.43 -4.78 3.52
C HIS A 202 2.21 -5.49 4.64
N ILE A 203 3.53 -5.44 4.61
CA ILE A 203 4.37 -6.20 5.56
C ILE A 203 4.71 -5.43 6.85
N HIS A 204 4.24 -4.21 6.97
CA HIS A 204 4.32 -3.38 8.18
C HIS A 204 5.73 -3.19 8.75
N TYR A 205 6.75 -3.07 7.92
CA TYR A 205 8.07 -2.62 8.36
C TYR A 205 8.83 -1.86 7.27
N ASP A 206 9.63 -0.91 7.69
CA ASP A 206 10.45 -0.10 6.79
C ASP A 206 11.52 -0.97 6.13
N ARG A 207 11.44 -1.11 4.81
CA ARG A 207 12.37 -1.91 4.02
C ARG A 207 12.68 -1.24 2.69
N VAL A 208 13.94 -1.29 2.29
CA VAL A 208 14.38 -1.01 0.93
C VAL A 208 15.04 -2.26 0.37
N SER A 209 14.60 -2.69 -0.79
CA SER A 209 15.19 -3.80 -1.55
C SER A 209 15.54 -3.31 -2.96
N PHE A 210 16.59 -3.85 -3.54
CA PHE A 210 16.92 -3.61 -4.94
C PHE A 210 16.53 -4.84 -5.76
N TRP A 211 15.31 -4.81 -6.28
CA TRP A 211 14.76 -5.90 -7.07
C TRP A 211 15.08 -5.68 -8.55
N HIS A 212 15.95 -6.50 -9.11
CA HIS A 212 16.47 -6.37 -10.48
C HIS A 212 16.97 -4.95 -10.83
N GLY A 213 17.58 -4.26 -9.85
CA GLY A 213 18.09 -2.90 -9.99
C GLY A 213 17.07 -1.80 -9.72
N ILE A 214 15.80 -2.11 -9.49
CA ILE A 214 14.73 -1.16 -9.16
C ILE A 214 14.59 -1.10 -7.63
N PRO A 215 14.62 0.11 -7.02
CA PRO A 215 14.33 0.26 -5.60
C PRO A 215 12.86 -0.11 -5.30
N VAL A 216 12.65 -1.01 -4.35
CA VAL A 216 11.33 -1.33 -3.78
C VAL A 216 11.33 -0.85 -2.34
N ILE A 217 10.46 0.11 -2.05
CA ILE A 217 10.37 0.80 -0.77
C ILE A 217 9.06 0.42 -0.11
N VAL A 218 9.14 -0.24 1.03
CA VAL A 218 7.97 -0.60 1.84
C VAL A 218 7.95 0.26 3.09
N GLY A 219 6.79 0.80 3.45
CA GLY A 219 6.60 1.59 4.66
C GLY A 219 6.09 0.77 5.84
N ILE A 220 6.39 1.24 7.05
CA ILE A 220 6.02 0.58 8.32
C ILE A 220 4.51 0.54 8.58
N GLY A 221 3.76 1.47 7.97
CA GLY A 221 2.33 1.59 8.25
C GLY A 221 1.99 2.32 9.55
N GLN A 222 0.72 2.23 9.97
CA GLN A 222 0.17 3.00 11.09
C GLN A 222 -0.55 2.14 12.14
N HIS A 223 -0.88 0.92 11.80
CA HIS A 223 -1.63 0.00 12.66
C HIS A 223 -0.72 -0.70 13.69
N ALA A 224 0.36 -1.30 13.22
CA ALA A 224 1.35 -2.04 13.98
C ALA A 224 2.63 -2.17 13.14
N ALA A 225 3.73 -2.51 13.76
CA ALA A 225 4.98 -2.81 13.07
C ALA A 225 5.31 -4.30 13.17
N THR A 226 5.79 -4.90 12.10
CA THR A 226 6.37 -6.24 12.14
C THR A 226 7.77 -6.19 12.76
N ASP A 227 8.04 -7.06 13.72
CA ASP A 227 9.34 -7.14 14.35
C ASP A 227 10.30 -8.01 13.53
N VAL A 228 11.18 -7.39 12.79
CA VAL A 228 12.18 -8.06 11.93
C VAL A 228 13.13 -8.97 12.71
N LEU A 229 13.24 -8.82 14.03
CA LEU A 229 14.08 -9.70 14.88
C LEU A 229 13.40 -11.03 15.19
N TYR A 230 12.14 -11.23 14.80
CA TYR A 230 11.34 -12.42 15.14
C TYR A 230 10.90 -13.25 13.93
N LEU A 231 11.30 -12.91 12.71
CA LEU A 231 10.80 -13.53 11.48
C LEU A 231 11.11 -15.02 11.30
N HIS A 232 11.93 -15.62 12.15
CA HIS A 232 12.30 -17.04 12.06
C HIS A 232 11.21 -18.01 12.60
N GLU A 233 10.27 -17.54 13.40
CA GLU A 233 9.18 -18.36 13.98
C GLU A 233 7.77 -17.96 13.49
N GLY A 234 7.66 -16.77 12.89
CA GLY A 234 6.41 -16.19 12.44
C GLY A 234 6.48 -14.66 12.41
N LEU A 235 5.33 -14.00 12.47
CA LEU A 235 5.22 -12.56 12.54
C LEU A 235 4.91 -12.12 13.98
N ARG A 236 5.81 -11.38 14.61
CA ARG A 236 5.52 -10.67 15.85
C ARG A 236 5.15 -9.23 15.53
N MET A 237 3.90 -8.87 15.78
CA MET A 237 3.44 -7.50 15.67
C MET A 237 3.76 -6.75 16.96
N VAL A 238 4.36 -5.59 16.82
CA VAL A 238 4.72 -4.69 17.93
C VAL A 238 4.13 -3.30 17.71
N SER A 239 3.99 -2.52 18.77
CA SER A 239 3.61 -1.12 18.62
C SER A 239 4.66 -0.38 17.80
N GLY A 240 4.22 0.39 16.83
CA GLY A 240 5.06 1.16 15.92
C GLY A 240 4.23 1.73 14.79
N ALA A 241 4.63 2.91 14.33
CA ALA A 241 4.01 3.57 13.19
C ALA A 241 5.00 4.58 12.60
N GLY A 242 4.75 5.03 11.38
CA GLY A 242 5.56 6.03 10.73
C GLY A 242 5.05 6.38 9.34
N PHE A 243 5.87 7.12 8.62
CA PHE A 243 5.67 7.42 7.21
C PHE A 243 7.01 7.54 6.50
N THR A 244 7.00 7.54 5.19
CA THR A 244 8.21 7.71 4.38
C THR A 244 8.18 9.08 3.72
N GLN A 245 9.25 9.86 3.89
CA GLN A 245 9.49 11.09 3.14
C GLN A 245 10.37 10.78 1.95
N GLY A 246 9.88 11.08 0.74
CA GLY A 246 10.63 10.95 -0.48
C GLY A 246 11.06 12.31 -1.04
N THR A 247 12.17 12.32 -1.77
CA THR A 247 12.57 13.48 -2.57
C THR A 247 13.13 13.01 -3.91
N ILE A 248 12.48 13.43 -4.99
CA ILE A 248 12.90 13.14 -6.36
C ILE A 248 13.76 14.29 -6.87
N ARG A 249 14.88 13.97 -7.52
CA ARG A 249 15.82 14.92 -8.14
C ARG A 249 16.25 14.38 -9.51
N PRO A 250 16.83 15.19 -10.36
CA PRO A 250 17.44 14.67 -11.60
C PRO A 250 18.50 13.59 -11.38
N SER A 251 19.13 13.56 -10.19
CA SER A 251 20.12 12.56 -9.79
C SER A 251 19.51 11.26 -9.23
N GLY A 252 18.19 11.21 -9.02
CA GLY A 252 17.50 10.02 -8.48
C GLY A 252 16.57 10.28 -7.31
N LEU A 253 16.18 9.22 -6.63
CA LEU A 253 15.25 9.17 -5.50
C LEU A 253 16.03 9.07 -4.17
N THR A 254 15.65 9.88 -3.21
CA THR A 254 16.01 9.71 -1.80
C THR A 254 14.76 9.38 -1.00
N VAL A 255 14.84 8.42 -0.08
CA VAL A 255 13.79 8.13 0.89
C VAL A 255 14.35 8.21 2.31
N SER A 256 13.53 8.71 3.21
CA SER A 256 13.81 8.77 4.64
C SER A 256 12.60 8.21 5.39
N PHE A 257 12.81 7.17 6.16
CA PHE A 257 11.77 6.65 7.04
C PHE A 257 11.67 7.56 8.27
N VAL A 258 10.45 7.91 8.63
CA VAL A 258 10.14 8.80 9.77
C VAL A 258 9.31 8.00 10.77
N PRO A 259 9.96 7.21 11.64
CA PRO A 259 9.25 6.43 12.63
C PRO A 259 8.72 7.35 13.73
N ARG A 260 7.52 7.04 14.23
CA ARG A 260 7.02 7.65 15.46
C ARG A 260 7.62 6.94 16.68
N PRO A 261 7.85 7.69 17.78
CA PRO A 261 8.34 7.08 19.01
C PRO A 261 7.45 5.92 19.47
N SER A 262 8.04 4.78 19.78
CA SER A 262 7.33 3.58 20.23
C SER A 262 8.20 2.74 21.14
N GLU A 263 7.59 2.11 22.16
CA GLU A 263 8.23 1.16 23.06
C GLU A 263 8.38 -0.23 22.44
N ARG A 264 7.91 -0.46 21.21
CA ARG A 264 7.88 -1.76 20.53
C ARG A 264 7.21 -2.85 21.37
N ARG A 265 6.14 -2.49 22.08
CA ARG A 265 5.36 -3.42 22.91
C ARG A 265 4.75 -4.48 22.00
N GLU A 266 4.89 -5.76 22.38
CA GLU A 266 4.22 -6.86 21.69
C GLU A 266 2.70 -6.68 21.69
N LEU A 267 2.11 -6.85 20.53
CA LEU A 267 0.67 -6.72 20.28
C LEU A 267 0.06 -8.08 19.92
N LYS A 268 0.71 -8.83 19.04
CA LYS A 268 0.23 -10.10 18.51
C LYS A 268 1.38 -10.94 17.95
N ILE A 269 1.24 -12.26 18.04
CA ILE A 269 2.11 -13.19 17.32
C ILE A 269 1.23 -14.03 16.39
N TYR A 270 1.65 -14.10 15.12
CA TYR A 270 1.11 -15.00 14.11
C TYR A 270 2.18 -16.04 13.79
N THR A 271 1.98 -17.29 14.17
CA THR A 271 2.88 -18.37 13.73
C THR A 271 2.68 -18.66 12.26
N TYR A 272 3.69 -19.18 11.57
CA TYR A 272 3.54 -19.58 10.16
C TYR A 272 2.46 -20.65 9.97
N ALA A 273 2.29 -21.56 10.92
CA ALA A 273 1.17 -22.52 10.91
C ALA A 273 -0.19 -21.82 11.00
N GLY A 274 -0.32 -20.82 11.88
CA GLY A 274 -1.55 -20.01 12.00
C GLY A 274 -1.85 -19.19 10.75
N MET A 275 -0.82 -18.67 10.07
CA MET A 275 -0.97 -17.99 8.77
C MET A 275 -1.47 -18.96 7.70
N ALA A 276 -0.91 -20.17 7.63
CA ALA A 276 -1.39 -21.19 6.68
C ALA A 276 -2.86 -21.57 6.90
N GLU A 277 -3.30 -21.64 8.17
CA GLU A 277 -4.72 -21.87 8.50
C GLU A 277 -5.61 -20.68 8.11
N LEU A 278 -5.12 -19.45 8.28
CA LEU A 278 -5.83 -18.25 7.87
C LEU A 278 -6.02 -18.22 6.35
N ILE A 279 -4.98 -18.49 5.58
CA ILE A 279 -5.02 -18.55 4.11
C ILE A 279 -6.07 -19.58 3.65
N LYS A 280 -6.08 -20.78 4.22
CA LYS A 280 -7.08 -21.81 3.90
C LYS A 280 -8.52 -21.36 4.19
N ARG A 281 -8.74 -20.56 5.24
CA ARG A 281 -10.07 -20.00 5.50
C ARG A 281 -10.52 -19.03 4.40
N TYR A 282 -9.63 -18.16 3.95
CA TYR A 282 -9.92 -17.27 2.82
C TYR A 282 -10.26 -18.03 1.54
N GLU A 283 -9.54 -19.11 1.22
CA GLU A 283 -9.82 -19.98 0.07
C GLU A 283 -11.21 -20.64 0.15
N VAL A 284 -11.62 -21.05 1.35
CA VAL A 284 -12.97 -21.60 1.57
C VAL A 284 -14.06 -20.54 1.39
N GLU A 285 -13.81 -19.30 1.83
CA GLU A 285 -14.74 -18.18 1.65
C GLU A 285 -14.86 -17.80 0.18
N GLU A 286 -13.75 -17.76 -0.55
CA GLU A 286 -13.71 -17.55 -2.01
C GLU A 286 -14.58 -18.58 -2.74
N THR A 287 -14.40 -19.88 -2.41
CA THR A 287 -15.16 -20.97 -3.02
C THR A 287 -16.67 -20.82 -2.75
N LYS A 288 -17.05 -20.42 -1.55
CA LYS A 288 -18.46 -20.19 -1.18
C LYS A 288 -19.05 -18.98 -1.91
N ALA A 289 -18.27 -17.89 -2.04
CA ALA A 289 -18.71 -16.70 -2.76
C ALA A 289 -18.90 -16.98 -4.25
N ALA A 290 -18.00 -17.72 -4.87
CA ALA A 290 -18.13 -18.16 -6.27
C ALA A 290 -19.38 -19.02 -6.49
N ALA A 291 -19.64 -20.01 -5.61
CA ALA A 291 -20.82 -20.85 -5.69
C ALA A 291 -22.17 -20.13 -5.42
N ALA A 292 -22.13 -18.96 -4.79
CA ALA A 292 -23.32 -18.14 -4.55
C ALA A 292 -23.61 -17.15 -5.70
N ALA A 293 -22.66 -16.97 -6.61
CA ALA A 293 -22.78 -16.10 -7.79
C ALA A 293 -23.26 -16.84 -9.05
N GLU A 294 -23.24 -18.20 -9.03
CA GLU A 294 -23.84 -19.09 -10.06
C GLU A 294 -25.33 -19.37 -9.78
#